data_723c67916722e431a6439a2f6bd1a0a6
#
_entry.id   723c67916722e431a6439a2f6bd1a0a6
#
_cell.length_a   1.000
_cell.length_b   1.000
_cell.length_c   1.000
_cell.angle_alpha   90.00
_cell.angle_beta   90.00
_cell.angle_gamma   90.00
#
_symmetry.space_group_name_H-M   'P 1'
#
loop_
_entity.id
_entity.type
_entity.pdbx_description
1 polymer ?
#
loop_
_entity_poly.entity_id
_entity_poly.type
_entity_poly.pdbx_seq_one_letter_code
_entity_poly.pdbx_strand_id
1 'polypeptide(L)'
;INTIIKAKQSLIDDLEAYKRSLIYEVVTGKRRVKDTSEVTIAVLSPKILWYRKALIMLRVLDLLGNDTRGRIQLQKCMFAAECLLNIAFHTQFIRYEHGPYDPELLNIEEILNKKGWYTVLNGSPVTYQKGKQFEEGLREYMDTFSDIDVKLRKIVGFLKPMKTSQAERVATLLAAWNDFIIDGVPHPTDKEIINEVVTHWTPNKANPQYSTWQDTLYKMRENQFVPKGTGVHTQQKKSQQEG
;
A
#
# COMPACT_ATOMS: atom_id res chain seq x y z
N ILE A 1 32.83 -8.09 -19.22
CA ILE A 1 31.95 -9.03 -18.47
C ILE A 1 32.66 -9.50 -17.20
N ASN A 2 33.92 -10.00 -17.26
CA ASN A 2 34.66 -10.48 -16.06
C ASN A 2 34.90 -9.39 -14.99
N THR A 3 35.08 -8.14 -15.37
CA THR A 3 35.30 -7.01 -14.44
C THR A 3 34.05 -6.70 -13.64
N ILE A 4 32.87 -6.75 -14.28
CA ILE A 4 31.57 -6.50 -13.63
C ILE A 4 31.24 -7.65 -12.66
N ILE A 5 31.54 -8.89 -13.03
CA ILE A 5 31.33 -10.06 -12.18
C ILE A 5 32.22 -9.96 -10.93
N LYS A 6 33.49 -9.62 -11.09
CA LYS A 6 34.41 -9.42 -9.96
C LYS A 6 33.95 -8.27 -9.03
N ALA A 7 33.51 -7.17 -9.61
CA ALA A 7 32.99 -6.03 -8.81
C ALA A 7 31.72 -6.39 -8.03
N LYS A 8 30.82 -7.19 -8.63
CA LYS A 8 29.63 -7.69 -7.93
C LYS A 8 29.96 -8.68 -6.84
N GLN A 9 30.94 -9.57 -7.07
CA GLN A 9 31.39 -10.51 -6.04
C GLN A 9 32.03 -9.78 -4.87
N SER A 10 32.91 -8.80 -5.11
CA SER A 10 33.48 -7.96 -4.05
C SER A 10 32.40 -7.26 -3.23
N LEU A 11 31.36 -6.73 -3.87
CA LEU A 11 30.24 -6.10 -3.18
C LEU A 11 29.44 -7.09 -2.30
N ILE A 12 29.26 -8.33 -2.77
CA ILE A 12 28.62 -9.39 -1.99
C ILE A 12 29.46 -9.72 -0.76
N ASP A 13 30.76 -9.89 -0.93
CA ASP A 13 31.69 -10.20 0.15
C ASP A 13 31.73 -9.09 1.22
N ASP A 14 31.71 -7.83 0.77
CA ASP A 14 31.65 -6.64 1.65
C ASP A 14 30.32 -6.57 2.43
N LEU A 15 29.20 -6.88 1.78
CA LEU A 15 27.87 -6.92 2.43
C LEU A 15 27.77 -8.05 3.44
N GLU A 16 28.36 -9.21 3.16
CA GLU A 16 28.43 -10.33 4.11
C GLU A 16 29.32 -10.01 5.33
N ALA A 17 30.44 -9.33 5.10
CA ALA A 17 31.31 -8.88 6.17
C ALA A 17 30.62 -7.85 7.07
N TYR A 18 29.91 -6.89 6.45
CA TYR A 18 29.09 -5.90 7.17
C TYR A 18 27.98 -6.55 7.98
N LYS A 19 27.26 -7.51 7.39
CA LYS A 19 26.21 -8.29 8.09
C LYS A 19 26.76 -9.01 9.31
N ARG A 20 27.92 -9.65 9.19
CA ARG A 20 28.59 -10.34 10.32
C ARG A 20 29.01 -9.38 11.42
N SER A 21 29.58 -8.23 11.07
CA SER A 21 29.92 -7.17 12.03
C SER A 21 28.70 -6.65 12.78
N LEU A 22 27.61 -6.40 12.07
CA LEU A 22 26.35 -5.93 12.65
C LEU A 22 25.76 -6.94 13.65
N ILE A 23 25.74 -8.22 13.28
CA ILE A 23 25.29 -9.32 14.16
C ILE A 23 26.16 -9.38 15.42
N TYR A 24 27.49 -9.30 15.26
CA TYR A 24 28.41 -9.30 16.39
C TYR A 24 28.17 -8.12 17.33
N GLU A 25 28.01 -6.90 16.80
CA GLU A 25 27.75 -5.71 17.60
C GLU A 25 26.43 -5.81 18.39
N VAL A 26 25.38 -6.41 17.78
CA VAL A 26 24.09 -6.62 18.43
C VAL A 26 24.17 -7.69 19.50
N VAL A 27 24.77 -8.85 19.19
CA VAL A 27 24.86 -9.98 20.12
C VAL A 27 25.77 -9.64 21.32
N THR A 28 26.81 -8.83 21.12
CA THR A 28 27.71 -8.39 22.20
C THR A 28 27.20 -7.17 22.99
N GLY A 29 26.00 -6.65 22.66
CA GLY A 29 25.41 -5.48 23.30
C GLY A 29 26.12 -4.15 23.01
N LYS A 30 27.11 -4.15 22.09
CA LYS A 30 27.79 -2.93 21.64
C LYS A 30 26.87 -2.00 20.85
N ARG A 31 25.80 -2.57 20.26
CA ARG A 31 24.74 -1.82 19.57
C ARG A 31 23.39 -2.27 20.08
N ARG A 32 22.60 -1.34 20.63
CA ARG A 32 21.20 -1.62 20.94
C ARG A 32 20.40 -1.65 19.65
N VAL A 33 19.70 -2.75 19.39
CA VAL A 33 18.65 -2.82 18.36
C VAL A 33 17.46 -2.04 18.91
N LYS A 34 17.28 -0.81 18.46
CA LYS A 34 15.94 -0.20 18.50
C LYS A 34 15.11 -0.95 17.47
N ASP A 35 13.84 -1.18 17.79
CA ASP A 35 12.91 -1.92 16.94
C ASP A 35 13.19 -1.71 15.45
N THR A 36 13.64 -2.78 14.77
CA THR A 36 14.28 -2.70 13.45
C THR A 36 13.28 -2.45 12.30
N SER A 37 11.99 -2.48 12.59
CA SER A 37 10.96 -2.22 11.56
C SER A 37 11.00 -0.78 11.01
N GLU A 38 11.25 0.23 11.87
CA GLU A 38 11.32 1.62 11.42
C GLU A 38 12.69 2.01 10.83
N VAL A 39 13.78 1.43 11.33
CA VAL A 39 15.15 1.84 10.94
C VAL A 39 15.54 1.30 9.55
N THR A 40 15.04 0.13 9.17
CA THR A 40 15.41 -0.49 7.88
C THR A 40 14.75 0.22 6.70
N ILE A 41 13.58 0.80 6.88
CA ILE A 41 12.79 1.44 5.80
C ILE A 41 13.28 2.86 5.51
N ALA A 42 13.73 3.61 6.51
CA ALA A 42 14.29 4.95 6.33
C ALA A 42 15.58 4.98 5.47
N VAL A 43 16.20 3.82 5.24
CA VAL A 43 17.45 3.68 4.45
C VAL A 43 17.19 3.22 3.01
N LEU A 44 15.99 2.75 2.70
CA LEU A 44 15.68 2.28 1.34
C LEU A 44 15.50 3.48 0.39
N SER A 45 16.21 3.44 -0.75
CA SER A 45 16.01 4.47 -1.78
C SER A 45 14.57 4.44 -2.32
N PRO A 46 14.02 5.58 -2.77
CA PRO A 46 12.68 5.63 -3.36
C PRO A 46 12.47 4.59 -4.47
N LYS A 47 13.50 4.32 -5.28
CA LYS A 47 13.45 3.30 -6.34
C LYS A 47 13.24 1.88 -5.79
N ILE A 48 13.84 1.55 -4.66
CA ILE A 48 13.65 0.25 -4.01
C ILE A 48 12.25 0.16 -3.41
N LEU A 49 11.76 1.23 -2.80
CA LEU A 49 10.38 1.28 -2.27
C LEU A 49 9.35 1.12 -3.40
N TRP A 50 9.52 1.81 -4.50
CA TRP A 50 8.65 1.67 -5.68
C TRP A 50 8.69 0.26 -6.26
N TYR A 51 9.87 -0.36 -6.31
CA TYR A 51 10.01 -1.74 -6.78
C TYR A 51 9.28 -2.74 -5.87
N ARG A 52 9.46 -2.63 -4.57
CA ARG A 52 8.72 -3.43 -3.58
C ARG A 52 7.21 -3.21 -3.66
N LYS A 53 6.79 -1.97 -3.87
CA LYS A 53 5.38 -1.61 -4.09
C LYS A 53 4.84 -2.21 -5.39
N ALA A 54 5.66 -2.28 -6.45
CA ALA A 54 5.30 -2.93 -7.71
C ALA A 54 5.08 -4.45 -7.55
N LEU A 55 5.85 -5.12 -6.69
CA LEU A 55 5.62 -6.54 -6.35
C LEU A 55 4.27 -6.75 -5.65
N ILE A 56 3.91 -5.89 -4.68
CA ILE A 56 2.59 -5.93 -4.05
C ILE A 56 1.49 -5.67 -5.08
N MET A 57 1.68 -4.67 -5.95
CA MET A 57 0.72 -4.33 -6.99
C MET A 57 0.52 -5.47 -7.99
N LEU A 58 1.60 -6.14 -8.42
CA LEU A 58 1.54 -7.35 -9.24
C LEU A 58 0.62 -8.39 -8.58
N ARG A 59 0.83 -8.64 -7.30
CA ARG A 59 0.04 -9.64 -6.56
C ARG A 59 -1.41 -9.23 -6.37
N VAL A 60 -1.67 -7.95 -6.09
CA VAL A 60 -3.03 -7.40 -6.00
C VAL A 60 -3.76 -7.58 -7.33
N LEU A 61 -3.13 -7.25 -8.46
CA LEU A 61 -3.70 -7.45 -9.80
C LEU A 61 -3.98 -8.91 -10.10
N ASP A 62 -3.09 -9.82 -9.72
CA ASP A 62 -3.30 -11.27 -9.87
C ASP A 62 -4.51 -11.76 -9.09
N LEU A 63 -4.67 -11.31 -7.84
CA LEU A 63 -5.81 -11.65 -6.99
C LEU A 63 -7.13 -11.05 -7.47
N LEU A 64 -7.10 -9.83 -8.00
CA LEU A 64 -8.27 -9.19 -8.62
C LEU A 64 -8.65 -9.92 -9.92
N GLY A 65 -7.66 -10.39 -10.68
CA GLY A 65 -7.87 -11.09 -11.94
C GLY A 65 -8.60 -10.21 -12.96
N ASN A 66 -9.39 -10.85 -13.83
CA ASN A 66 -10.15 -10.16 -14.89
C ASN A 66 -11.30 -9.28 -14.35
N ASP A 67 -11.63 -9.38 -13.06
CA ASP A 67 -12.67 -8.58 -12.42
C ASP A 67 -12.18 -7.18 -12.01
N THR A 68 -10.94 -6.83 -12.33
CA THR A 68 -10.34 -5.53 -11.98
C THR A 68 -11.17 -4.39 -12.58
N ARG A 69 -11.69 -3.52 -11.70
CA ARG A 69 -12.53 -2.36 -12.08
C ARG A 69 -11.68 -1.10 -12.25
N GLY A 70 -10.56 -1.25 -12.95
CA GLY A 70 -9.65 -0.15 -13.26
C GLY A 70 -8.82 0.34 -12.07
N ARG A 71 -8.20 1.51 -12.26
CA ARG A 71 -7.30 2.12 -11.27
C ARG A 71 -7.96 2.42 -9.93
N ILE A 72 -9.25 2.74 -9.91
CA ILE A 72 -9.94 3.08 -8.65
C ILE A 72 -9.91 1.89 -7.69
N GLN A 73 -10.31 0.71 -8.14
CA GLN A 73 -10.31 -0.48 -7.28
C GLN A 73 -8.89 -0.87 -6.88
N LEU A 74 -7.94 -0.82 -7.81
CA LEU A 74 -6.53 -1.08 -7.54
C LEU A 74 -5.98 -0.12 -6.46
N GLN A 75 -6.25 1.17 -6.56
CA GLN A 75 -5.87 2.18 -5.55
C GLN A 75 -6.39 1.81 -4.16
N LYS A 76 -7.64 1.34 -4.05
CA LYS A 76 -8.24 0.98 -2.75
C LYS A 76 -7.60 -0.28 -2.17
N CYS A 77 -7.29 -1.26 -3.00
CA CYS A 77 -6.58 -2.46 -2.56
C CYS A 77 -5.14 -2.13 -2.10
N MET A 78 -4.43 -1.29 -2.85
CA MET A 78 -3.07 -0.87 -2.49
C MET A 78 -3.04 -0.07 -1.19
N PHE A 79 -3.95 0.89 -1.03
CA PHE A 79 -4.10 1.64 0.21
C PHE A 79 -4.40 0.73 1.41
N ALA A 80 -5.38 -0.17 1.27
CA ALA A 80 -5.74 -1.10 2.33
C ALA A 80 -4.58 -2.05 2.68
N ALA A 81 -3.83 -2.52 1.68
CA ALA A 81 -2.65 -3.34 1.92
C ALA A 81 -1.60 -2.61 2.74
N GLU A 82 -1.27 -1.35 2.42
CA GLU A 82 -0.31 -0.55 3.17
C GLU A 82 -0.77 -0.32 4.62
N CYS A 83 -2.04 0.03 4.84
CA CYS A 83 -2.58 0.27 6.18
C CYS A 83 -2.69 -0.97 7.06
N LEU A 84 -3.07 -2.14 6.46
CA LEU A 84 -3.43 -3.33 7.24
C LEU A 84 -2.30 -4.34 7.37
N LEU A 85 -1.31 -4.32 6.47
CA LEU A 85 -0.18 -5.25 6.50
C LEU A 85 1.06 -4.69 7.20
N ASN A 86 0.99 -3.45 7.68
CA ASN A 86 2.14 -2.74 8.25
C ASN A 86 3.34 -2.69 7.27
N ILE A 87 3.05 -2.42 6.00
CA ILE A 87 4.07 -2.25 4.97
C ILE A 87 4.31 -0.76 4.81
N ALA A 88 5.43 -0.27 5.34
CA ALA A 88 5.75 1.14 5.23
C ALA A 88 6.42 1.43 3.87
N PHE A 89 5.63 1.81 2.89
CA PHE A 89 6.12 2.43 1.66
C PHE A 89 6.20 3.95 1.77
N HIS A 90 5.74 4.52 2.88
CA HIS A 90 5.65 5.97 3.12
C HIS A 90 4.89 6.71 2.01
N THR A 91 3.90 6.08 1.43
CA THR A 91 3.08 6.68 0.37
C THR A 91 2.35 7.90 0.91
N GLN A 92 2.51 9.04 0.24
CA GLN A 92 1.82 10.28 0.54
C GLN A 92 0.42 10.26 -0.10
N PHE A 93 -0.51 9.53 0.51
CA PHE A 93 -1.88 9.47 0.00
C PHE A 93 -2.58 10.83 0.15
N ILE A 94 -3.26 11.23 -0.93
CA ILE A 94 -4.04 12.47 -0.99
C ILE A 94 -5.51 12.13 -0.82
N ARG A 95 -6.23 12.94 -0.03
CA ARG A 95 -7.69 12.89 0.09
C ARG A 95 -8.32 13.39 -1.21
N TYR A 96 -8.91 12.49 -1.98
CA TYR A 96 -9.49 12.79 -3.29
C TYR A 96 -10.97 12.38 -3.33
N GLU A 97 -11.69 12.77 -4.40
CA GLU A 97 -13.14 12.49 -4.56
C GLU A 97 -13.48 11.01 -4.40
N HIS A 98 -12.66 10.14 -4.93
CA HIS A 98 -12.84 8.68 -4.86
C HIS A 98 -12.08 8.02 -3.69
N GLY A 99 -11.82 8.76 -2.61
CA GLY A 99 -11.10 8.27 -1.42
C GLY A 99 -9.57 8.46 -1.54
N PRO A 100 -8.76 7.76 -0.74
CA PRO A 100 -7.31 7.92 -0.74
C PRO A 100 -6.73 7.62 -2.12
N TYR A 101 -5.89 8.53 -2.60
CA TYR A 101 -5.26 8.49 -3.92
C TYR A 101 -3.74 8.52 -3.79
N ASP A 102 -3.07 7.62 -4.46
CA ASP A 102 -1.62 7.56 -4.58
C ASP A 102 -1.17 8.27 -5.86
N PRO A 103 -0.50 9.44 -5.77
CA PRO A 103 -0.04 10.17 -6.94
C PRO A 103 1.09 9.44 -7.68
N GLU A 104 1.77 8.50 -7.02
CA GLU A 104 2.90 7.75 -7.60
C GLU A 104 2.47 6.46 -8.33
N LEU A 105 1.17 6.14 -8.34
CA LEU A 105 0.69 4.89 -8.95
C LEU A 105 1.16 4.71 -10.40
N LEU A 106 1.22 5.78 -11.19
CA LEU A 106 1.69 5.72 -12.58
C LEU A 106 3.15 5.29 -12.68
N ASN A 107 4.00 5.73 -11.76
CA ASN A 107 5.39 5.30 -11.70
C ASN A 107 5.51 3.79 -11.40
N ILE A 108 4.60 3.28 -10.55
CA ILE A 108 4.56 1.84 -10.23
C ILE A 108 4.04 1.05 -11.45
N GLU A 109 3.02 1.53 -12.14
CA GLU A 109 2.53 0.94 -13.40
C GLU A 109 3.64 0.87 -14.47
N GLU A 110 4.48 1.90 -14.55
CA GLU A 110 5.63 1.91 -15.46
C GLU A 110 6.64 0.80 -15.13
N ILE A 111 6.88 0.52 -13.85
CA ILE A 111 7.73 -0.59 -13.43
C ILE A 111 7.13 -1.93 -13.88
N LEU A 112 5.83 -2.15 -13.70
CA LEU A 112 5.15 -3.36 -14.15
C LEU A 112 5.31 -3.58 -15.66
N ASN A 113 5.13 -2.52 -16.46
CA ASN A 113 5.31 -2.56 -17.91
C ASN A 113 6.78 -2.87 -18.28
N LYS A 114 7.75 -2.13 -17.74
CA LYS A 114 9.18 -2.32 -18.02
C LYS A 114 9.69 -3.70 -17.65
N LYS A 115 9.14 -4.28 -16.57
CA LYS A 115 9.48 -5.64 -16.14
C LYS A 115 8.75 -6.73 -16.93
N GLY A 116 7.80 -6.35 -17.78
CA GLY A 116 6.99 -7.32 -18.52
C GLY A 116 6.09 -8.17 -17.61
N TRP A 117 5.78 -7.70 -16.41
CA TRP A 117 4.88 -8.37 -15.48
C TRP A 117 3.42 -8.14 -15.81
N TYR A 118 3.06 -6.90 -16.11
CA TYR A 118 1.75 -6.50 -16.60
C TYR A 118 1.88 -5.44 -17.69
N THR A 119 0.99 -5.51 -18.67
CA THR A 119 0.75 -4.43 -19.64
C THR A 119 -0.46 -3.64 -19.19
N VAL A 120 -0.30 -2.33 -19.06
CA VAL A 120 -1.37 -1.40 -18.76
C VAL A 120 -2.04 -0.98 -20.06
N LEU A 121 -3.30 -1.30 -20.22
CA LEU A 121 -4.09 -0.94 -21.40
C LEU A 121 -4.93 0.30 -21.06
N ASN A 122 -4.57 1.42 -21.68
CA ASN A 122 -5.29 2.66 -21.51
C ASN A 122 -6.66 2.59 -22.19
N GLY A 123 -7.70 2.80 -21.40
CA GLY A 123 -9.10 2.76 -21.82
C GLY A 123 -9.99 3.34 -20.72
N SER A 124 -11.29 3.23 -20.90
CA SER A 124 -12.27 3.63 -19.88
C SER A 124 -13.19 2.45 -19.59
N PRO A 125 -12.91 1.68 -18.56
CA PRO A 125 -11.82 1.79 -17.58
C PRO A 125 -10.45 1.33 -18.10
N VAL A 126 -9.37 1.73 -17.41
CA VAL A 126 -8.03 1.15 -17.60
C VAL A 126 -8.05 -0.32 -17.20
N THR A 127 -7.39 -1.17 -17.98
CA THR A 127 -7.30 -2.61 -17.71
C THR A 127 -5.84 -3.07 -17.67
N TYR A 128 -5.62 -4.24 -17.08
CA TYR A 128 -4.30 -4.81 -16.86
C TYR A 128 -4.25 -6.22 -17.42
N GLN A 129 -3.26 -6.49 -18.26
CA GLN A 129 -3.05 -7.80 -18.87
C GLN A 129 -1.73 -8.39 -18.40
N LYS A 130 -1.73 -9.68 -18.01
CA LYS A 130 -0.49 -10.38 -17.63
C LYS A 130 0.51 -10.33 -18.77
N GLY A 131 1.74 -9.91 -18.46
CA GLY A 131 2.85 -9.86 -19.37
C GLY A 131 3.61 -11.18 -19.44
N LYS A 132 4.59 -11.25 -20.32
CA LYS A 132 5.39 -12.49 -20.56
C LYS A 132 6.23 -12.90 -19.33
N GLN A 133 6.62 -11.94 -18.49
CA GLN A 133 7.45 -12.19 -17.29
C GLN A 133 6.62 -12.21 -16.00
N PHE A 134 5.30 -12.39 -16.09
CA PHE A 134 4.41 -12.41 -14.93
C PHE A 134 4.83 -13.44 -13.89
N GLU A 135 5.13 -14.68 -14.31
CA GLU A 135 5.50 -15.77 -13.40
C GLU A 135 6.85 -15.51 -12.69
N GLU A 136 7.77 -14.81 -13.34
CA GLU A 136 9.02 -14.37 -12.70
C GLU A 136 8.72 -13.35 -11.58
N GLY A 137 7.90 -12.33 -11.88
CA GLY A 137 7.49 -11.35 -10.89
C GLY A 137 6.73 -11.95 -9.72
N LEU A 138 5.89 -12.96 -9.98
CA LEU A 138 5.16 -13.67 -8.92
C LEU A 138 6.09 -14.46 -8.00
N ARG A 139 7.11 -15.13 -8.55
CA ARG A 139 8.14 -15.78 -7.74
C ARG A 139 8.89 -14.78 -6.87
N GLU A 140 9.32 -13.66 -7.45
CA GLU A 140 10.01 -12.60 -6.71
C GLU A 140 9.14 -11.99 -5.59
N TYR A 141 7.83 -11.82 -5.85
CA TYR A 141 6.88 -11.45 -4.81
C TYR A 141 6.84 -12.49 -3.68
N MET A 142 6.74 -13.76 -4.01
CA MET A 142 6.68 -14.83 -3.00
C MET A 142 7.97 -14.93 -2.19
N ASP A 143 9.13 -14.74 -2.81
CA ASP A 143 10.43 -14.72 -2.12
C ASP A 143 10.54 -13.52 -1.14
N THR A 144 9.85 -12.41 -1.46
CA THR A 144 9.95 -11.16 -0.68
C THR A 144 8.84 -11.01 0.36
N PHE A 145 7.63 -11.50 0.09
CA PHE A 145 6.38 -11.17 0.81
C PHE A 145 5.49 -12.37 1.11
N SER A 146 6.02 -13.61 1.10
CA SER A 146 5.23 -14.80 1.40
C SER A 146 4.58 -14.78 2.79
N ASP A 147 5.23 -14.13 3.75
CA ASP A 147 4.76 -13.99 5.14
C ASP A 147 3.46 -13.18 5.27
N ILE A 148 3.22 -12.26 4.34
CA ILE A 148 2.00 -11.43 4.33
C ILE A 148 0.95 -11.91 3.31
N ASP A 149 1.25 -12.85 2.42
CA ASP A 149 0.37 -13.24 1.29
C ASP A 149 -1.04 -13.67 1.76
N VAL A 150 -1.12 -14.43 2.84
CA VAL A 150 -2.41 -14.86 3.39
C VAL A 150 -3.28 -13.68 3.82
N LYS A 151 -2.68 -12.66 4.43
CA LYS A 151 -3.40 -11.44 4.85
C LYS A 151 -3.78 -10.60 3.63
N LEU A 152 -2.86 -10.47 2.66
CA LEU A 152 -3.12 -9.74 1.41
C LEU A 152 -4.31 -10.35 0.64
N ARG A 153 -4.38 -11.69 0.56
CA ARG A 153 -5.54 -12.39 -0.04
C ARG A 153 -6.85 -12.06 0.66
N LYS A 154 -6.87 -11.98 1.98
CA LYS A 154 -8.06 -11.58 2.74
C LYS A 154 -8.48 -10.15 2.44
N ILE A 155 -7.51 -9.22 2.39
CA ILE A 155 -7.77 -7.80 2.08
C ILE A 155 -8.36 -7.66 0.68
N VAL A 156 -7.72 -8.24 -0.32
CA VAL A 156 -8.21 -8.18 -1.71
C VAL A 156 -9.54 -8.92 -1.84
N GLY A 157 -9.69 -10.09 -1.22
CA GLY A 157 -10.92 -10.86 -1.20
C GLY A 157 -12.12 -10.11 -0.63
N PHE A 158 -11.91 -9.27 0.38
CA PHE A 158 -12.94 -8.40 0.95
C PHE A 158 -13.37 -7.28 -0.03
N LEU A 159 -12.41 -6.67 -0.72
CA LEU A 159 -12.68 -5.54 -1.62
C LEU A 159 -13.14 -5.97 -3.02
N LYS A 160 -12.67 -7.11 -3.52
CA LYS A 160 -12.91 -7.59 -4.89
C LYS A 160 -14.39 -7.65 -5.30
N PRO A 161 -15.34 -8.19 -4.50
CA PRO A 161 -16.74 -8.28 -4.88
C PRO A 161 -17.47 -6.93 -4.82
N MET A 162 -16.88 -5.89 -4.26
CA MET A 162 -17.50 -4.60 -4.02
C MET A 162 -17.67 -3.80 -5.32
N LYS A 163 -18.79 -3.08 -5.44
CA LYS A 163 -18.92 -2.01 -6.43
C LYS A 163 -17.93 -0.90 -6.10
N THR A 164 -17.53 -0.11 -7.10
CA THR A 164 -16.57 1.02 -6.94
C THR A 164 -16.94 1.94 -5.76
N SER A 165 -18.22 2.33 -5.65
CA SER A 165 -18.69 3.19 -4.56
C SER A 165 -18.61 2.54 -3.17
N GLN A 166 -18.70 1.22 -3.08
CA GLN A 166 -18.56 0.47 -1.82
C GLN A 166 -17.08 0.39 -1.40
N ALA A 167 -16.20 0.00 -2.33
CA ALA A 167 -14.76 -0.04 -2.09
C ALA A 167 -14.20 1.35 -1.74
N GLU A 168 -14.73 2.40 -2.38
CA GLU A 168 -14.42 3.79 -2.07
C GLU A 168 -14.80 4.17 -0.64
N ARG A 169 -16.01 3.83 -0.19
CA ARG A 169 -16.44 4.08 1.19
C ARG A 169 -15.55 3.37 2.21
N VAL A 170 -15.27 2.10 1.98
CA VAL A 170 -14.36 1.33 2.85
C VAL A 170 -13.00 1.99 2.96
N ALA A 171 -12.39 2.33 1.83
CA ALA A 171 -11.06 2.94 1.83
C ALA A 171 -11.05 4.34 2.46
N THR A 172 -12.12 5.12 2.28
CA THR A 172 -12.24 6.46 2.88
C THR A 172 -12.38 6.37 4.40
N LEU A 173 -13.23 5.47 4.92
CA LEU A 173 -13.37 5.21 6.35
C LEU A 173 -12.08 4.64 6.96
N LEU A 174 -11.44 3.71 6.24
CA LEU A 174 -10.16 3.15 6.68
C LEU A 174 -9.10 4.23 6.83
N ALA A 175 -9.05 5.18 5.89
CA ALA A 175 -8.12 6.30 5.93
C ALA A 175 -8.39 7.24 7.10
N ALA A 176 -9.61 7.71 7.27
CA ALA A 176 -9.98 8.58 8.38
C ALA A 176 -9.72 7.90 9.74
N TRP A 177 -10.06 6.62 9.86
CA TRP A 177 -9.80 5.85 11.08
C TRP A 177 -8.29 5.70 11.35
N ASN A 178 -7.51 5.38 10.32
CA ASN A 178 -6.06 5.24 10.44
C ASN A 178 -5.39 6.56 10.81
N ASP A 179 -5.85 7.68 10.23
CA ASP A 179 -5.35 9.02 10.53
C ASP A 179 -5.58 9.39 11.99
N PHE A 180 -6.77 9.10 12.55
CA PHE A 180 -7.03 9.29 13.98
C PHE A 180 -6.04 8.54 14.89
N ILE A 181 -5.73 7.29 14.53
CA ILE A 181 -4.80 6.49 15.33
C ILE A 181 -3.37 7.08 15.24
N ILE A 182 -2.95 7.51 14.04
CA ILE A 182 -1.66 8.19 13.84
C ILE A 182 -1.59 9.48 14.68
N ASP A 183 -2.69 10.23 14.77
CA ASP A 183 -2.80 11.48 15.56
C ASP A 183 -2.94 11.23 17.07
N GLY A 184 -2.81 9.98 17.52
CA GLY A 184 -2.83 9.63 18.95
C GLY A 184 -4.23 9.39 19.52
N VAL A 185 -5.24 9.16 18.69
CA VAL A 185 -6.59 8.73 19.08
C VAL A 185 -6.76 7.23 18.77
N PRO A 186 -6.34 6.31 19.65
CA PRO A 186 -6.27 4.88 19.32
C PRO A 186 -7.65 4.22 19.18
N HIS A 187 -8.69 4.80 19.75
CA HIS A 187 -10.05 4.26 19.76
C HIS A 187 -11.09 5.32 19.36
N PRO A 188 -11.05 5.83 18.12
CA PRO A 188 -12.06 6.79 17.67
C PRO A 188 -13.43 6.11 17.61
N THR A 189 -14.47 6.84 17.98
CA THR A 189 -15.86 6.39 17.85
C THR A 189 -16.31 6.39 16.40
N ASP A 190 -17.34 5.62 16.07
CA ASP A 190 -17.94 5.61 14.73
C ASP A 190 -18.38 7.01 14.31
N LYS A 191 -18.91 7.79 15.27
CA LYS A 191 -19.35 9.17 15.02
C LYS A 191 -18.18 10.06 14.62
N GLU A 192 -17.05 9.95 15.29
CA GLU A 192 -15.84 10.72 14.95
C GLU A 192 -15.32 10.37 13.58
N ILE A 193 -15.17 9.07 13.28
CA ILE A 193 -14.69 8.59 11.97
C ILE A 193 -15.62 9.06 10.83
N ILE A 194 -16.94 8.90 11.01
CA ILE A 194 -17.91 9.29 9.98
C ILE A 194 -17.93 10.80 9.82
N ASN A 195 -17.89 11.56 10.92
CA ASN A 195 -17.89 13.02 10.87
C ASN A 195 -16.65 13.56 10.15
N GLU A 196 -15.47 12.96 10.39
CA GLU A 196 -14.25 13.32 9.67
C GLU A 196 -14.41 13.14 8.15
N VAL A 197 -14.98 12.01 7.72
CA VAL A 197 -15.24 11.74 6.31
C VAL A 197 -16.24 12.73 5.70
N VAL A 198 -17.36 12.97 6.37
CA VAL A 198 -18.46 13.76 5.84
C VAL A 198 -18.11 15.25 5.82
N THR A 199 -17.35 15.73 6.82
CA THR A 199 -17.06 17.15 7.01
C THR A 199 -15.74 17.58 6.36
N HIS A 200 -14.71 16.74 6.44
CA HIS A 200 -13.34 17.16 6.13
C HIS A 200 -12.72 16.45 4.92
N TRP A 201 -13.45 15.53 4.26
CA TRP A 201 -12.88 14.83 3.09
C TRP A 201 -13.14 15.61 1.81
N THR A 202 -14.29 15.44 1.20
CA THR A 202 -14.75 16.19 0.01
C THR A 202 -16.27 16.35 0.10
N PRO A 203 -16.87 17.41 -0.52
CA PRO A 203 -18.31 17.66 -0.44
C PRO A 203 -19.19 16.47 -0.85
N ASN A 204 -18.74 15.65 -1.80
CA ASN A 204 -19.47 14.48 -2.27
C ASN A 204 -19.63 13.39 -1.21
N LYS A 205 -18.82 13.39 -0.14
CA LYS A 205 -18.92 12.42 0.96
C LYS A 205 -20.09 12.66 1.90
N ALA A 206 -20.70 13.82 1.85
CA ALA A 206 -21.93 14.13 2.58
C ALA A 206 -23.18 13.46 1.98
N ASN A 207 -23.15 13.03 0.71
CA ASN A 207 -24.31 12.48 0.01
C ASN A 207 -24.84 11.12 0.53
N PRO A 208 -24.00 10.12 0.91
CA PRO A 208 -24.53 8.91 1.53
C PRO A 208 -25.16 9.22 2.89
N GLN A 209 -26.29 8.57 3.18
CA GLN A 209 -26.92 8.66 4.49
C GLN A 209 -25.95 8.15 5.57
N TYR A 210 -26.04 8.70 6.78
CA TYR A 210 -25.21 8.33 7.93
C TYR A 210 -25.23 6.82 8.21
N SER A 211 -26.40 6.19 8.13
CA SER A 211 -26.57 4.74 8.29
C SER A 211 -25.72 3.92 7.32
N THR A 212 -25.55 4.39 6.08
CA THR A 212 -24.69 3.72 5.09
C THR A 212 -23.21 3.70 5.51
N TRP A 213 -22.74 4.75 6.16
CA TRP A 213 -21.40 4.81 6.73
C TRP A 213 -21.26 3.87 7.94
N GLN A 214 -22.26 3.86 8.84
CA GLN A 214 -22.30 2.96 10.00
C GLN A 214 -22.29 1.49 9.56
N ASP A 215 -23.13 1.09 8.60
CA ASP A 215 -23.18 -0.27 8.05
C ASP A 215 -21.83 -0.68 7.44
N THR A 216 -21.14 0.28 6.81
CA THR A 216 -19.82 0.01 6.23
C THR A 216 -18.79 -0.21 7.33
N LEU A 217 -18.74 0.61 8.39
CA LEU A 217 -17.85 0.41 9.55
C LEU A 217 -18.13 -0.92 10.27
N TYR A 218 -19.39 -1.27 10.45
CA TYR A 218 -19.78 -2.55 11.02
C TYR A 218 -19.20 -3.72 10.22
N LYS A 219 -19.40 -3.73 8.90
CA LYS A 219 -18.84 -4.75 8.00
C LYS A 219 -17.31 -4.79 8.01
N MET A 220 -16.65 -3.64 8.11
CA MET A 220 -15.19 -3.58 8.23
C MET A 220 -14.72 -4.29 9.50
N ARG A 221 -15.38 -4.07 10.65
CA ARG A 221 -15.04 -4.74 11.92
C ARG A 221 -15.28 -6.25 11.86
N GLU A 222 -16.42 -6.68 11.35
CA GLU A 222 -16.73 -8.12 11.21
C GLU A 222 -15.68 -8.85 10.36
N ASN A 223 -15.12 -8.18 9.36
CA ASN A 223 -14.09 -8.74 8.49
C ASN A 223 -12.66 -8.43 8.95
N GLN A 224 -12.48 -7.94 10.19
CA GLN A 224 -11.17 -7.58 10.75
C GLN A 224 -10.42 -6.51 9.93
N PHE A 225 -11.17 -5.69 9.21
CA PHE A 225 -10.66 -4.60 8.37
C PHE A 225 -10.47 -3.34 9.22
N VAL A 226 -9.58 -3.44 10.22
CA VAL A 226 -9.35 -2.44 11.28
C VAL A 226 -7.91 -1.95 11.19
N PRO A 227 -7.68 -0.64 11.01
CA PRO A 227 -6.34 -0.07 10.92
C PRO A 227 -5.62 -0.08 12.27
N LYS A 228 -4.30 0.10 12.22
CA LYS A 228 -3.42 0.12 13.39
C LYS A 228 -2.61 1.40 13.54
N GLY A 229 -2.91 2.44 12.79
CA GLY A 229 -2.13 3.68 12.76
C GLY A 229 -0.79 3.51 12.04
N THR A 230 -0.77 2.72 10.96
CA THR A 230 0.43 2.47 10.17
C THR A 230 0.44 3.31 8.90
N GLY A 231 1.65 3.58 8.38
CA GLY A 231 1.81 4.41 7.19
C GLY A 231 1.91 5.91 7.51
N VAL A 232 1.53 6.73 6.55
CA VAL A 232 1.58 8.20 6.63
C VAL A 232 0.16 8.75 6.65
N HIS A 233 -0.07 9.76 7.49
CA HIS A 233 -1.34 10.49 7.53
C HIS A 233 -1.75 10.99 6.14
N THR A 234 -3.02 10.84 5.76
CA THR A 234 -3.50 11.31 4.46
C THR A 234 -3.51 12.84 4.39
N GLN A 235 -3.13 13.39 3.23
CA GLN A 235 -2.99 14.82 3.03
C GLN A 235 -4.20 15.40 2.30
N GLN A 236 -4.59 16.60 2.67
CA GLN A 236 -5.57 17.37 1.89
C GLN A 236 -5.00 17.69 0.50
N LYS A 237 -5.84 17.63 -0.51
CA LYS A 237 -5.47 18.12 -1.85
C LYS A 237 -5.11 19.60 -1.72
N LYS A 238 -3.87 19.99 -2.05
CA LYS A 238 -3.51 21.40 -2.13
C LYS A 238 -4.46 22.06 -3.15
N SER A 239 -5.23 23.05 -2.71
CA SER A 239 -5.95 23.93 -3.62
C SER A 239 -4.91 24.57 -4.55
N GLN A 240 -5.04 24.36 -5.86
CA GLN A 240 -4.31 25.20 -6.79
C GLN A 240 -4.79 26.63 -6.51
N GLN A 241 -3.94 27.44 -5.92
CA GLN A 241 -4.12 28.87 -5.94
C GLN A 241 -4.02 29.24 -7.43
N GLU A 242 -5.15 29.65 -7.98
CA GLU A 242 -5.20 30.33 -9.26
C GLU A 242 -4.29 31.55 -9.16
N GLY A 243 -3.17 31.52 -9.87
CA GLY A 243 -2.27 32.64 -10.10
C GLY A 243 -2.60 33.28 -11.44
#